data_94d54e0cf4f5f0962a8d079c814a4809
#
_entry.id   94d54e0cf4f5f0962a8d079c814a4809
#
_cell.length_a   1.000
_cell.length_b   1.000
_cell.length_c   1.000
_cell.angle_alpha   90.00
_cell.angle_beta   90.00
_cell.angle_gamma   90.00
#
_symmetry.space_group_name_H-M   'P 1'
#
loop_
_entity.id
_entity.type
_entity.pdbx_description
1 polymer ?
#
loop_
_entity_poly.entity_id
_entity_poly.type
_entity_poly.pdbx_seq_one_letter_code
_entity_poly.pdbx_strand_id
1 'polypeptide(L)'
;MKFNLLTQSDFARRAELELNRGKIQTPAFMPVGTNGTVKGMTAEDLESTNSEIILGNTFHLMLRPGDEVIRDLGGLHKFSNWNKPILTDSGGFQVWSLGDLVKITEDGVEFSSPYDGKRIFMSPEDSIQIQQNLGSDIVMAFDECTDYPSTHQEAKKSMELSMRWAKRCKDFHKSDSALFGIVQGGMYKDLREISLNKLIEIDFDGIALGGLSVGESKKEKKEILEFMSDKLPKDKPRYLMGVGTPEDIVEAVRYGIDMFDCVLPTRNARNGQLFTSEGVINIRNAEFKNSDEPIDKNCDNKVSQKYSRAYLNHLQRTNEMLGSMLATYHNIYYYQSLMQGIRDSIKNNLFAKFVKDFYNKRNLDVPEGPL
;
A
#
# COMPACT_ATOMS: atom_id res chain seq x y z
N MET A 1 -10.49 -11.47 -12.35
CA MET A 1 -10.86 -10.27 -11.55
C MET A 1 -11.97 -9.50 -12.27
N LYS A 2 -12.89 -8.87 -11.52
CA LYS A 2 -13.91 -7.96 -12.08
C LYS A 2 -13.89 -6.65 -11.31
N PHE A 3 -13.85 -5.52 -12.01
CA PHE A 3 -13.89 -4.18 -11.43
C PHE A 3 -15.23 -3.51 -11.77
N ASN A 4 -16.01 -3.14 -10.77
CA ASN A 4 -17.32 -2.54 -10.91
C ASN A 4 -17.29 -1.13 -10.33
N LEU A 5 -17.24 -0.10 -11.17
CA LEU A 5 -17.41 1.29 -10.74
C LEU A 5 -18.87 1.51 -10.33
N LEU A 6 -19.11 1.89 -9.07
CA LEU A 6 -20.45 2.04 -8.49
C LEU A 6 -20.90 3.50 -8.52
N THR A 7 -20.02 4.44 -8.12
CA THR A 7 -20.32 5.87 -8.02
C THR A 7 -19.04 6.66 -8.16
N GLN A 8 -19.13 7.87 -8.68
CA GLN A 8 -18.03 8.80 -8.82
C GLN A 8 -18.46 10.20 -8.36
N SER A 9 -17.57 10.92 -7.68
CA SER A 9 -17.71 12.33 -7.33
C SER A 9 -16.47 13.04 -7.84
N ASP A 10 -16.58 13.82 -8.90
CA ASP A 10 -15.47 14.34 -9.68
C ASP A 10 -14.51 13.19 -10.09
N PHE A 11 -13.24 13.21 -9.68
CA PHE A 11 -12.30 12.09 -9.92
C PHE A 11 -12.42 10.98 -8.87
N ALA A 12 -12.91 11.28 -7.66
CA ALA A 12 -13.01 10.30 -6.57
C ALA A 12 -13.98 9.18 -6.93
N ARG A 13 -13.54 7.94 -6.80
CA ARG A 13 -14.25 6.75 -7.29
C ARG A 13 -14.66 5.85 -6.13
N ARG A 14 -15.87 5.35 -6.19
CA ARG A 14 -16.39 4.27 -5.34
C ARG A 14 -16.63 3.05 -6.20
N ALA A 15 -15.86 1.98 -6.00
CA ALA A 15 -15.98 0.77 -6.79
C ALA A 15 -15.95 -0.49 -5.92
N GLU A 16 -16.21 -1.63 -6.54
CA GLU A 16 -16.05 -2.96 -5.97
C GLU A 16 -15.13 -3.78 -6.87
N LEU A 17 -14.12 -4.39 -6.26
CA LEU A 17 -13.22 -5.31 -6.90
C LEU A 17 -13.58 -6.73 -6.48
N GLU A 18 -13.98 -7.57 -7.42
CA GLU A 18 -14.36 -8.97 -7.18
C GLU A 18 -13.22 -9.89 -7.59
N LEU A 19 -12.73 -10.66 -6.63
CA LEU A 19 -11.68 -11.67 -6.76
C LEU A 19 -12.21 -13.04 -6.33
N ASN A 20 -11.47 -14.09 -6.62
CA ASN A 20 -11.90 -15.46 -6.27
C ASN A 20 -12.12 -15.67 -4.76
N ARG A 21 -11.36 -14.93 -3.90
CA ARG A 21 -11.44 -15.05 -2.43
C ARG A 21 -12.27 -13.96 -1.76
N GLY A 22 -12.99 -13.15 -2.50
CA GLY A 22 -13.88 -12.16 -1.93
C GLY A 22 -13.91 -10.85 -2.67
N LYS A 23 -14.62 -9.88 -2.08
CA LYS A 23 -14.82 -8.56 -2.63
C LYS A 23 -14.06 -7.53 -1.82
N ILE A 24 -13.51 -6.54 -2.50
CA ILE A 24 -12.83 -5.40 -1.91
C ILE A 24 -13.60 -4.15 -2.29
N GLN A 25 -13.96 -3.37 -1.29
CA GLN A 25 -14.62 -2.09 -1.48
C GLN A 25 -13.57 -1.00 -1.62
N THR A 26 -13.57 -0.28 -2.74
CA THR A 26 -12.61 0.81 -2.97
C THR A 26 -13.26 2.20 -2.79
N PRO A 27 -12.49 3.20 -2.36
CA PRO A 27 -11.07 3.17 -2.02
C PRO A 27 -10.75 2.24 -0.86
N ALA A 28 -9.61 1.53 -0.94
CA ALA A 28 -9.19 0.52 0.03
C ALA A 28 -7.75 0.75 0.51
N PHE A 29 -7.51 0.50 1.80
CA PHE A 29 -6.16 0.48 2.38
C PHE A 29 -5.76 -0.95 2.72
N MET A 30 -4.58 -1.36 2.27
CA MET A 30 -4.01 -2.69 2.49
C MET A 30 -2.97 -2.65 3.62
N PRO A 31 -3.27 -3.20 4.81
CA PRO A 31 -2.25 -3.38 5.84
C PRO A 31 -1.10 -4.25 5.33
N VAL A 32 0.15 -3.82 5.62
CA VAL A 32 1.35 -4.52 5.13
C VAL A 32 1.75 -5.65 6.07
N GLY A 33 1.71 -6.86 5.53
CA GLY A 33 2.13 -8.11 6.17
C GLY A 33 3.47 -8.62 5.65
N THR A 34 4.58 -7.93 5.96
CA THR A 34 5.92 -8.14 5.41
C THR A 34 6.38 -9.61 5.42
N ASN A 35 6.20 -10.30 6.54
CA ASN A 35 6.61 -11.70 6.73
C ASN A 35 5.40 -12.64 6.86
N GLY A 36 4.35 -12.41 6.06
CA GLY A 36 3.11 -13.16 6.16
C GLY A 36 2.24 -12.77 7.35
N THR A 37 2.57 -11.66 8.02
CA THR A 37 1.79 -11.13 9.15
C THR A 37 1.85 -9.62 9.20
N VAL A 38 0.73 -8.97 9.49
CA VAL A 38 0.69 -7.55 9.88
C VAL A 38 1.22 -7.46 11.31
N LYS A 39 2.33 -6.74 11.48
CA LYS A 39 3.09 -6.75 12.74
C LYS A 39 2.23 -6.36 13.93
N GLY A 40 2.15 -7.26 14.92
CA GLY A 40 1.42 -7.03 16.17
C GLY A 40 -0.09 -7.30 16.09
N MET A 41 -0.56 -7.97 15.02
CA MET A 41 -1.97 -8.32 14.85
C MET A 41 -2.15 -9.79 14.47
N THR A 42 -3.19 -10.41 15.00
CA THR A 42 -3.69 -11.72 14.54
C THR A 42 -4.58 -11.54 13.30
N ALA A 43 -4.94 -12.64 12.63
CA ALA A 43 -5.90 -12.60 11.53
C ALA A 43 -7.28 -12.10 12.02
N GLU A 44 -7.72 -12.55 13.20
CA GLU A 44 -8.97 -12.12 13.82
C GLU A 44 -8.97 -10.63 14.17
N ASP A 45 -7.82 -10.10 14.63
CA ASP A 45 -7.69 -8.65 14.84
C ASP A 45 -7.87 -7.87 13.54
N LEU A 46 -7.25 -8.34 12.45
CA LEU A 46 -7.40 -7.71 11.12
C LEU A 46 -8.85 -7.77 10.63
N GLU A 47 -9.51 -8.91 10.77
CA GLU A 47 -10.92 -9.06 10.42
C GLU A 47 -11.80 -8.09 11.21
N SER A 48 -11.54 -7.94 12.52
CA SER A 48 -12.28 -7.04 13.39
C SER A 48 -12.06 -5.55 13.09
N THR A 49 -11.00 -5.20 12.33
CA THR A 49 -10.82 -3.83 11.79
C THR A 49 -11.53 -3.59 10.47
N ASN A 50 -12.26 -4.58 9.94
CA ASN A 50 -12.87 -4.57 8.60
C ASN A 50 -11.83 -4.48 7.46
N SER A 51 -10.62 -5.00 7.67
CA SER A 51 -9.66 -5.17 6.57
C SER A 51 -10.18 -6.23 5.58
N GLU A 52 -10.25 -5.87 4.30
CA GLU A 52 -10.76 -6.75 3.23
C GLU A 52 -9.63 -7.36 2.40
N ILE A 53 -8.45 -6.80 2.46
CA ILE A 53 -7.23 -7.22 1.76
C ILE A 53 -6.01 -6.84 2.57
N ILE A 54 -4.95 -7.64 2.48
CA ILE A 54 -3.62 -7.32 3.02
C ILE A 54 -2.56 -7.40 1.92
N LEU A 55 -1.38 -6.82 2.17
CA LEU A 55 -0.23 -6.91 1.28
C LEU A 55 0.83 -7.81 1.90
N GLY A 56 1.35 -8.78 1.12
CA GLY A 56 2.52 -9.58 1.42
C GLY A 56 3.74 -9.12 0.65
N ASN A 57 4.94 -9.22 1.24
CA ASN A 57 6.17 -8.85 0.54
C ASN A 57 6.87 -10.07 -0.05
N THR A 58 6.92 -10.15 -1.37
CA THR A 58 7.54 -11.23 -2.15
C THR A 58 9.00 -11.45 -1.75
N PHE A 59 9.80 -10.38 -1.71
CA PHE A 59 11.22 -10.45 -1.35
C PHE A 59 11.47 -11.12 0.01
N HIS A 60 10.73 -10.72 1.04
CA HIS A 60 10.92 -11.26 2.38
C HIS A 60 10.46 -12.71 2.49
N LEU A 61 9.34 -13.04 1.85
CA LEU A 61 8.74 -14.37 1.92
C LEU A 61 9.52 -15.42 1.11
N MET A 62 10.10 -15.03 -0.04
CA MET A 62 10.99 -15.93 -0.79
C MET A 62 12.30 -16.24 -0.06
N LEU A 63 12.83 -15.29 0.72
CA LEU A 63 14.04 -15.49 1.50
C LEU A 63 13.78 -16.30 2.77
N ARG A 64 12.64 -16.07 3.43
CA ARG A 64 12.22 -16.77 4.66
C ARG A 64 10.69 -16.82 4.77
N PRO A 65 10.09 -18.01 4.86
CA PRO A 65 10.72 -19.33 4.92
C PRO A 65 11.10 -19.90 3.55
N GLY A 66 10.79 -19.22 2.45
CA GLY A 66 10.85 -19.65 1.05
C GLY A 66 9.45 -19.83 0.47
N ASP A 67 9.27 -19.38 -0.75
CA ASP A 67 7.98 -19.44 -1.45
C ASP A 67 7.52 -20.88 -1.72
N GLU A 68 8.47 -21.79 -2.00
CA GLU A 68 8.15 -23.22 -2.16
C GLU A 68 7.63 -23.85 -0.87
N VAL A 69 8.21 -23.50 0.29
CA VAL A 69 7.71 -23.96 1.60
C VAL A 69 6.27 -23.47 1.82
N ILE A 70 5.99 -22.21 1.50
CA ILE A 70 4.63 -21.63 1.63
C ILE A 70 3.67 -22.32 0.66
N ARG A 71 4.07 -22.58 -0.59
CA ARG A 71 3.28 -23.34 -1.59
C ARG A 71 2.91 -24.72 -1.06
N ASP A 72 3.90 -25.47 -0.56
CA ASP A 72 3.71 -26.85 -0.10
C ASP A 72 2.84 -26.94 1.15
N LEU A 73 2.76 -25.85 1.93
CA LEU A 73 1.85 -25.70 3.06
C LEU A 73 0.45 -25.17 2.66
N GLY A 74 0.19 -24.98 1.38
CA GLY A 74 -1.12 -24.59 0.84
C GLY A 74 -1.31 -23.11 0.57
N GLY A 75 -0.20 -22.37 0.37
CA GLY A 75 -0.17 -20.95 0.04
C GLY A 75 -0.22 -20.03 1.27
N LEU A 76 -0.01 -18.74 1.02
CA LEU A 76 0.12 -17.73 2.08
C LEU A 76 -1.15 -17.59 2.93
N HIS A 77 -2.32 -17.79 2.33
CA HIS A 77 -3.61 -17.75 3.04
C HIS A 77 -3.68 -18.81 4.16
N LYS A 78 -3.38 -20.06 3.81
CA LYS A 78 -3.38 -21.14 4.79
C LYS A 78 -2.24 -20.99 5.80
N PHE A 79 -1.06 -20.57 5.32
CA PHE A 79 0.12 -20.36 6.15
C PHE A 79 -0.09 -19.29 7.22
N SER A 80 -0.77 -18.17 6.88
CA SER A 80 -1.03 -17.05 7.79
C SER A 80 -2.41 -17.07 8.44
N ASN A 81 -3.26 -18.05 8.12
CA ASN A 81 -4.66 -18.14 8.56
C ASN A 81 -5.50 -16.89 8.16
N TRP A 82 -5.20 -16.31 6.97
CA TRP A 82 -5.94 -15.19 6.43
C TRP A 82 -6.76 -15.64 5.22
N ASN A 83 -8.09 -15.56 5.30
CA ASN A 83 -8.98 -16.15 4.29
C ASN A 83 -9.53 -15.15 3.25
N LYS A 84 -9.15 -13.86 3.36
CA LYS A 84 -9.55 -12.82 2.41
C LYS A 84 -8.42 -12.53 1.40
N PRO A 85 -8.64 -11.69 0.38
CA PRO A 85 -7.64 -11.38 -0.63
C PRO A 85 -6.27 -10.97 -0.10
N ILE A 86 -5.22 -11.37 -0.84
CA ILE A 86 -3.83 -10.95 -0.61
C ILE A 86 -3.29 -10.41 -1.94
N LEU A 87 -2.72 -9.18 -1.88
CA LEU A 87 -1.84 -8.66 -2.91
C LEU A 87 -0.40 -8.94 -2.49
N THR A 88 0.45 -9.39 -3.40
CA THR A 88 1.91 -9.41 -3.19
C THR A 88 2.58 -8.40 -4.08
N ASP A 89 3.56 -7.66 -3.51
CA ASP A 89 4.42 -6.80 -4.31
C ASP A 89 5.34 -7.61 -5.23
N SER A 90 6.03 -6.94 -6.15
CA SER A 90 6.97 -7.59 -7.09
C SER A 90 8.29 -8.02 -6.45
N GLY A 91 8.65 -7.45 -5.29
CA GLY A 91 9.97 -7.54 -4.68
C GLY A 91 10.98 -6.51 -5.20
N GLY A 92 10.68 -5.78 -6.28
CA GLY A 92 11.58 -4.83 -6.92
C GLY A 92 12.04 -3.69 -5.99
N PHE A 93 11.13 -3.09 -5.25
CA PHE A 93 11.45 -2.01 -4.30
C PHE A 93 12.39 -2.48 -3.19
N GLN A 94 12.17 -3.68 -2.62
CA GLN A 94 13.02 -4.22 -1.56
C GLN A 94 14.41 -4.54 -2.08
N VAL A 95 14.53 -5.07 -3.30
CA VAL A 95 15.82 -5.28 -3.96
C VAL A 95 16.52 -3.94 -4.19
N TRP A 96 15.82 -2.95 -4.76
CA TRP A 96 16.37 -1.60 -4.94
C TRP A 96 16.90 -1.01 -3.62
N SER A 97 16.20 -1.21 -2.51
CA SER A 97 16.61 -0.69 -1.19
C SER A 97 17.91 -1.29 -0.63
N LEU A 98 18.45 -2.35 -1.23
CA LEU A 98 19.76 -2.91 -0.89
C LEU A 98 20.95 -2.08 -1.43
N GLY A 99 20.69 -1.08 -2.28
CA GLY A 99 21.69 -0.13 -2.80
C GLY A 99 22.80 -0.82 -3.58
N ASP A 100 24.07 -0.52 -3.25
CA ASP A 100 25.26 -1.01 -3.97
C ASP A 100 25.42 -2.53 -4.01
N LEU A 101 24.61 -3.29 -3.29
CA LEU A 101 24.63 -4.76 -3.29
C LEU A 101 23.82 -5.37 -4.45
N VAL A 102 23.27 -4.53 -5.33
CA VAL A 102 22.40 -4.94 -6.44
C VAL A 102 23.04 -4.67 -7.78
N LYS A 103 22.97 -5.65 -8.67
CA LYS A 103 23.33 -5.50 -10.07
C LYS A 103 22.10 -5.71 -10.94
N ILE A 104 21.69 -4.66 -11.65
CA ILE A 104 20.56 -4.67 -12.56
C ILE A 104 21.03 -4.92 -13.98
N THR A 105 20.36 -5.83 -14.68
CA THR A 105 20.64 -6.19 -16.08
C THR A 105 19.32 -6.28 -16.86
N GLU A 106 19.38 -6.49 -18.17
CA GLU A 106 18.19 -6.73 -18.98
C GLU A 106 17.44 -8.01 -18.54
N ASP A 107 18.17 -9.02 -18.09
CA ASP A 107 17.60 -10.32 -17.73
C ASP A 107 16.92 -10.33 -16.36
N GLY A 108 17.35 -9.46 -15.44
CA GLY A 108 16.87 -9.40 -14.07
C GLY A 108 17.87 -8.73 -13.13
N VAL A 109 17.73 -9.02 -11.85
CA VAL A 109 18.55 -8.45 -10.78
C VAL A 109 19.34 -9.51 -10.06
N GLU A 110 20.63 -9.24 -9.80
CA GLU A 110 21.50 -10.04 -8.93
C GLU A 110 21.74 -9.28 -7.63
N PHE A 111 21.54 -9.91 -6.49
CA PHE A 111 21.75 -9.31 -5.18
C PHE A 111 22.23 -10.34 -4.15
N SER A 112 22.74 -9.87 -3.03
CA SER A 112 23.11 -10.72 -1.90
C SER A 112 22.01 -10.71 -0.84
N SER A 113 21.61 -11.91 -0.40
CA SER A 113 20.63 -12.07 0.70
C SER A 113 21.14 -11.37 1.98
N PRO A 114 20.33 -10.50 2.58
CA PRO A 114 20.71 -9.82 3.83
C PRO A 114 20.77 -10.76 5.04
N TYR A 115 20.34 -12.01 4.89
CA TYR A 115 20.32 -12.98 5.99
C TYR A 115 21.55 -13.86 6.06
N ASP A 116 22.05 -14.31 4.91
CA ASP A 116 23.17 -15.29 4.82
C ASP A 116 24.22 -14.93 3.78
N GLY A 117 24.06 -13.80 3.08
CA GLY A 117 25.00 -13.33 2.05
C GLY A 117 24.98 -14.13 0.74
N LYS A 118 24.08 -15.12 0.60
CA LYS A 118 23.97 -15.91 -0.64
C LYS A 118 23.62 -15.01 -1.82
N ARG A 119 24.32 -15.20 -2.94
CA ARG A 119 23.97 -14.54 -4.19
C ARG A 119 22.69 -15.13 -4.77
N ILE A 120 21.77 -14.27 -5.14
CA ILE A 120 20.47 -14.61 -5.71
C ILE A 120 20.30 -13.81 -6.99
N PHE A 121 19.83 -14.48 -8.03
CA PHE A 121 19.36 -13.85 -9.25
C PHE A 121 17.83 -13.95 -9.29
N MET A 122 17.16 -12.88 -9.67
CA MET A 122 15.71 -12.82 -9.79
C MET A 122 15.34 -12.14 -11.11
N SER A 123 14.74 -12.88 -12.00
CA SER A 123 14.16 -12.39 -13.25
C SER A 123 12.71 -11.93 -13.06
N PRO A 124 12.11 -11.22 -14.03
CA PRO A 124 10.68 -10.95 -14.03
C PRO A 124 9.81 -12.21 -13.91
N GLU A 125 10.21 -13.30 -14.58
CA GLU A 125 9.54 -14.60 -14.52
C GLU A 125 9.63 -15.21 -13.12
N ASP A 126 10.79 -15.13 -12.46
CA ASP A 126 10.96 -15.62 -11.09
C ASP A 126 10.07 -14.84 -10.11
N SER A 127 9.98 -13.52 -10.25
CA SER A 127 9.08 -12.70 -9.42
C SER A 127 7.63 -13.14 -9.55
N ILE A 128 7.14 -13.38 -10.76
CA ILE A 128 5.78 -13.89 -11.00
C ILE A 128 5.62 -15.31 -10.44
N GLN A 129 6.61 -16.20 -10.64
CA GLN A 129 6.54 -17.57 -10.13
C GLN A 129 6.48 -17.60 -8.60
N ILE A 130 7.27 -16.77 -7.92
CA ILE A 130 7.26 -16.66 -6.46
C ILE A 130 5.89 -16.20 -5.98
N GLN A 131 5.30 -15.16 -6.57
CA GLN A 131 3.97 -14.68 -6.21
C GLN A 131 2.87 -15.72 -6.45
N GLN A 132 2.99 -16.53 -7.51
CA GLN A 132 2.10 -17.66 -7.77
C GLN A 132 2.27 -18.78 -6.72
N ASN A 133 3.50 -19.10 -6.31
CA ASN A 133 3.78 -20.05 -5.23
C ASN A 133 3.19 -19.58 -3.89
N LEU A 134 3.24 -18.25 -3.63
CA LEU A 134 2.57 -17.65 -2.48
C LEU A 134 1.04 -17.77 -2.54
N GLY A 135 0.45 -17.97 -3.71
CA GLY A 135 -0.99 -18.08 -3.91
C GLY A 135 -1.72 -16.74 -3.83
N SER A 136 -1.08 -15.67 -4.29
CA SER A 136 -1.61 -14.30 -4.25
C SER A 136 -2.83 -14.14 -5.16
N ASP A 137 -3.81 -13.31 -4.75
CA ASP A 137 -4.99 -12.98 -5.55
C ASP A 137 -4.70 -11.85 -6.54
N ILE A 138 -3.81 -10.93 -6.15
CA ILE A 138 -3.27 -9.88 -7.02
C ILE A 138 -1.75 -9.97 -6.97
N VAL A 139 -1.13 -10.06 -8.14
CA VAL A 139 0.32 -10.08 -8.33
C VAL A 139 0.77 -8.80 -9.03
N MET A 140 1.96 -8.32 -8.71
CA MET A 140 2.55 -7.11 -9.32
C MET A 140 3.60 -7.48 -10.36
N ALA A 141 3.61 -6.79 -11.49
CA ALA A 141 4.69 -6.90 -12.46
C ALA A 141 6.02 -6.46 -11.84
N PHE A 142 7.12 -7.16 -12.18
CA PHE A 142 8.44 -6.81 -11.70
C PHE A 142 8.92 -5.52 -12.39
N ASP A 143 9.42 -4.58 -11.60
CA ASP A 143 9.82 -3.25 -12.05
C ASP A 143 11.14 -2.82 -11.43
N GLU A 144 11.80 -1.86 -12.08
CA GLU A 144 12.95 -1.15 -11.54
C GLU A 144 12.48 0.16 -10.90
N CYS A 145 12.68 0.31 -9.59
CA CYS A 145 12.42 1.56 -8.89
C CYS A 145 13.55 2.56 -9.21
N THR A 146 13.18 3.69 -9.80
CA THR A 146 14.13 4.76 -10.14
C THR A 146 14.55 5.52 -8.89
N ASP A 147 15.84 5.83 -8.76
CA ASP A 147 16.38 6.68 -7.68
C ASP A 147 15.78 8.09 -7.72
N TYR A 148 15.73 8.74 -6.55
CA TYR A 148 15.37 10.15 -6.46
C TYR A 148 16.46 10.93 -5.69
N PRO A 149 16.91 12.08 -6.22
CA PRO A 149 16.62 12.61 -7.56
C PRO A 149 17.34 11.82 -8.68
N SER A 150 16.74 11.79 -9.86
CA SER A 150 17.33 11.22 -11.07
C SER A 150 17.23 12.19 -12.25
N THR A 151 18.16 12.09 -13.20
CA THR A 151 18.05 12.82 -14.46
C THR A 151 16.96 12.21 -15.35
N HIS A 152 16.43 12.99 -16.30
CA HIS A 152 15.45 12.50 -17.28
C HIS A 152 15.96 11.27 -18.03
N GLN A 153 17.26 11.23 -18.39
CA GLN A 153 17.85 10.11 -19.11
C GLN A 153 17.93 8.82 -18.26
N GLU A 154 18.29 8.93 -16.99
CA GLU A 154 18.28 7.80 -16.04
C GLU A 154 16.87 7.28 -15.81
N ALA A 155 15.92 8.17 -15.52
CA ALA A 155 14.51 7.82 -15.36
C ALA A 155 13.92 7.16 -16.62
N LYS A 156 14.30 7.64 -17.81
CA LYS A 156 13.89 7.05 -19.09
C LYS A 156 14.42 5.63 -19.25
N LYS A 157 15.73 5.41 -18.99
CA LYS A 157 16.36 4.10 -19.10
C LYS A 157 15.70 3.08 -18.16
N SER A 158 15.50 3.46 -16.91
CA SER A 158 14.85 2.64 -15.88
C SER A 158 13.39 2.32 -16.26
N MET A 159 12.63 3.32 -16.70
CA MET A 159 11.26 3.13 -17.16
C MET A 159 11.17 2.17 -18.36
N GLU A 160 12.05 2.33 -19.35
CA GLU A 160 12.08 1.46 -20.53
C GLU A 160 12.41 0.00 -20.17
N LEU A 161 13.32 -0.24 -19.21
CA LEU A 161 13.61 -1.56 -18.67
C LEU A 161 12.36 -2.15 -17.98
N SER A 162 11.73 -1.37 -17.10
CA SER A 162 10.49 -1.77 -16.42
C SER A 162 9.40 -2.17 -17.41
N MET A 163 9.27 -1.48 -18.55
CA MET A 163 8.26 -1.83 -19.58
C MET A 163 8.59 -3.14 -20.28
N ARG A 164 9.87 -3.43 -20.56
CA ARG A 164 10.27 -4.73 -21.10
C ARG A 164 10.03 -5.87 -20.12
N TRP A 165 10.35 -5.66 -18.85
CA TRP A 165 10.06 -6.61 -17.76
C TRP A 165 8.55 -6.81 -17.54
N ALA A 166 7.75 -5.75 -17.62
CA ALA A 166 6.30 -5.83 -17.54
C ALA A 166 5.71 -6.75 -18.64
N LYS A 167 6.22 -6.62 -19.87
CA LYS A 167 5.82 -7.53 -20.97
C LYS A 167 6.19 -8.99 -20.68
N ARG A 168 7.41 -9.26 -20.18
CA ARG A 168 7.85 -10.62 -19.80
C ARG A 168 6.98 -11.18 -18.68
N CYS A 169 6.66 -10.38 -17.64
CA CYS A 169 5.74 -10.77 -16.58
C CYS A 169 4.38 -11.18 -17.14
N LYS A 170 3.80 -10.37 -18.05
CA LYS A 170 2.50 -10.66 -18.68
C LYS A 170 2.54 -11.94 -19.49
N ASP A 171 3.59 -12.15 -20.27
CA ASP A 171 3.73 -13.35 -21.12
C ASP A 171 3.90 -14.62 -20.28
N PHE A 172 4.57 -14.53 -19.14
CA PHE A 172 4.81 -15.65 -18.23
C PHE A 172 3.60 -15.95 -17.33
N HIS A 173 2.83 -14.93 -16.92
CA HIS A 173 1.69 -15.09 -16.03
C HIS A 173 0.58 -15.94 -16.64
N LYS A 174 0.25 -17.09 -16.00
CA LYS A 174 -0.75 -18.06 -16.46
C LYS A 174 -1.78 -18.44 -15.40
N SER A 175 -1.71 -17.83 -14.20
CA SER A 175 -2.66 -18.13 -13.12
C SER A 175 -3.93 -17.29 -13.25
N ASP A 176 -4.95 -17.64 -12.46
CA ASP A 176 -6.22 -16.90 -12.37
C ASP A 176 -6.12 -15.64 -11.49
N SER A 177 -4.94 -15.37 -10.88
CA SER A 177 -4.73 -14.15 -10.12
C SER A 177 -4.71 -12.92 -11.03
N ALA A 178 -5.14 -11.77 -10.53
CA ALA A 178 -5.04 -10.52 -11.27
C ALA A 178 -3.58 -10.07 -11.35
N LEU A 179 -3.14 -9.55 -12.50
CA LEU A 179 -1.81 -9.00 -12.69
C LEU A 179 -1.88 -7.49 -12.91
N PHE A 180 -1.19 -6.73 -12.05
CA PHE A 180 -1.13 -5.27 -12.13
C PHE A 180 0.20 -4.81 -12.73
N GLY A 181 0.13 -3.87 -13.68
CA GLY A 181 1.30 -3.18 -14.23
C GLY A 181 1.65 -1.94 -13.39
N ILE A 182 2.94 -1.59 -13.38
CA ILE A 182 3.46 -0.46 -12.58
C ILE A 182 3.99 0.63 -13.50
N VAL A 183 3.38 1.82 -13.44
CA VAL A 183 3.85 3.02 -14.14
C VAL A 183 5.09 3.54 -13.44
N GLN A 184 6.20 3.64 -14.18
CA GLN A 184 7.45 4.25 -13.78
C GLN A 184 7.74 5.51 -14.61
N GLY A 185 8.84 6.24 -14.33
CA GLY A 185 9.24 7.46 -15.06
C GLY A 185 9.67 8.61 -14.16
N GLY A 186 9.96 8.35 -12.87
CA GLY A 186 10.39 9.36 -11.91
C GLY A 186 9.39 10.51 -11.79
N MET A 187 9.88 11.75 -11.72
CA MET A 187 9.04 12.96 -11.66
C MET A 187 8.77 13.55 -13.07
N TYR A 188 9.00 12.79 -14.14
CA TYR A 188 8.87 13.27 -15.53
C TYR A 188 7.51 12.85 -16.14
N LYS A 189 6.66 13.83 -16.37
CA LYS A 189 5.28 13.64 -16.87
C LYS A 189 5.24 12.90 -18.22
N ASP A 190 6.12 13.25 -19.14
CA ASP A 190 6.25 12.60 -20.45
C ASP A 190 6.63 11.12 -20.34
N LEU A 191 7.57 10.78 -19.46
CA LEU A 191 7.96 9.39 -19.23
C LEU A 191 6.84 8.56 -18.59
N ARG A 192 6.11 9.15 -17.64
CA ARG A 192 4.95 8.49 -17.02
C ARG A 192 3.83 8.22 -18.02
N GLU A 193 3.59 9.14 -18.94
CA GLU A 193 2.61 8.93 -20.01
C GLU A 193 3.03 7.84 -20.97
N ILE A 194 4.31 7.82 -21.38
CA ILE A 194 4.87 6.74 -22.22
C ILE A 194 4.74 5.39 -21.50
N SER A 195 5.10 5.33 -20.21
CA SER A 195 4.98 4.12 -19.40
C SER A 195 3.54 3.63 -19.32
N LEU A 196 2.59 4.53 -19.02
CA LEU A 196 1.17 4.19 -18.95
C LEU A 196 0.64 3.64 -20.28
N ASN A 197 0.95 4.31 -21.39
CA ASN A 197 0.49 3.88 -22.71
C ASN A 197 0.98 2.47 -23.06
N LYS A 198 2.25 2.15 -22.76
CA LYS A 198 2.80 0.80 -22.94
C LYS A 198 2.09 -0.25 -22.06
N LEU A 199 1.77 0.08 -20.80
CA LEU A 199 1.04 -0.83 -19.92
C LEU A 199 -0.41 -1.05 -20.40
N ILE A 200 -1.05 -0.03 -20.96
CA ILE A 200 -2.38 -0.15 -21.57
C ILE A 200 -2.32 -1.10 -22.79
N GLU A 201 -1.31 -0.98 -23.65
CA GLU A 201 -1.10 -1.87 -24.81
C GLU A 201 -0.86 -3.33 -24.38
N ILE A 202 -0.15 -3.58 -23.27
CA ILE A 202 0.09 -4.92 -22.70
C ILE A 202 -1.20 -5.50 -22.07
N ASP A 203 -2.12 -4.65 -21.67
CA ASP A 203 -3.44 -4.99 -21.10
C ASP A 203 -3.38 -5.71 -19.74
N PHE A 204 -2.90 -5.02 -18.71
CA PHE A 204 -2.95 -5.46 -17.32
C PHE A 204 -4.36 -5.36 -16.72
N ASP A 205 -4.66 -6.18 -15.70
CA ASP A 205 -5.93 -6.15 -14.97
C ASP A 205 -6.11 -4.88 -14.13
N GLY A 206 -5.02 -4.28 -13.67
CA GLY A 206 -4.98 -3.02 -12.92
C GLY A 206 -3.70 -2.25 -13.17
N ILE A 207 -3.72 -0.97 -12.83
CA ILE A 207 -2.57 -0.06 -13.01
C ILE A 207 -2.15 0.53 -11.67
N ALA A 208 -0.87 0.36 -11.34
CA ALA A 208 -0.25 0.98 -10.18
C ALA A 208 0.64 2.16 -10.59
N LEU A 209 0.74 3.15 -9.72
CA LEU A 209 1.72 4.23 -9.79
C LEU A 209 2.86 3.92 -8.83
N GLY A 210 4.02 3.55 -9.36
CA GLY A 210 5.24 3.29 -8.62
C GLY A 210 6.22 4.47 -8.64
N GLY A 211 7.35 4.33 -7.92
CA GLY A 211 8.39 5.35 -7.87
C GLY A 211 7.94 6.71 -7.33
N LEU A 212 6.98 6.69 -6.41
CA LEU A 212 6.52 7.83 -5.62
C LEU A 212 6.72 7.52 -4.12
N SER A 213 6.90 8.56 -3.29
CA SER A 213 7.29 8.46 -1.87
C SER A 213 8.70 7.85 -1.67
N VAL A 214 9.61 8.15 -2.61
CA VAL A 214 11.02 7.75 -2.61
C VAL A 214 11.97 8.90 -2.22
N GLY A 215 11.41 10.05 -1.81
CA GLY A 215 12.17 11.24 -1.37
C GLY A 215 11.71 12.56 -1.97
N GLU A 216 10.81 12.52 -2.93
CA GLU A 216 10.23 13.70 -3.57
C GLU A 216 9.39 14.55 -2.61
N SER A 217 9.20 15.82 -2.94
CA SER A 217 8.34 16.73 -2.19
C SER A 217 6.84 16.37 -2.38
N LYS A 218 6.01 16.77 -1.43
CA LYS A 218 4.54 16.64 -1.55
C LYS A 218 4.01 17.34 -2.80
N LYS A 219 4.63 18.44 -3.20
CA LYS A 219 4.26 19.20 -4.39
C LYS A 219 4.50 18.41 -5.67
N GLU A 220 5.69 17.82 -5.82
CA GLU A 220 6.04 17.00 -6.98
C GLU A 220 5.13 15.77 -7.10
N LYS A 221 4.88 15.08 -5.96
CA LYS A 221 3.93 13.96 -5.93
C LYS A 221 2.53 14.39 -6.37
N LYS A 222 2.03 15.51 -5.87
CA LYS A 222 0.73 16.07 -6.27
C LYS A 222 0.69 16.38 -7.77
N GLU A 223 1.72 17.02 -8.33
CA GLU A 223 1.79 17.35 -9.75
C GLU A 223 1.74 16.10 -10.66
N ILE A 224 2.33 14.98 -10.20
CA ILE A 224 2.23 13.70 -10.92
C ILE A 224 0.82 13.12 -10.80
N LEU A 225 0.22 13.12 -9.62
CA LEU A 225 -1.15 12.61 -9.43
C LEU A 225 -2.16 13.39 -10.28
N GLU A 226 -2.07 14.72 -10.27
CA GLU A 226 -2.90 15.60 -11.08
C GLU A 226 -2.75 15.31 -12.58
N PHE A 227 -1.51 15.19 -13.06
CA PHE A 227 -1.23 14.87 -14.47
C PHE A 227 -1.75 13.49 -14.88
N MET A 228 -1.69 12.50 -13.99
CA MET A 228 -2.09 11.12 -14.27
C MET A 228 -3.60 10.89 -14.15
N SER A 229 -4.32 11.71 -13.38
CA SER A 229 -5.73 11.50 -13.02
C SER A 229 -6.66 11.27 -14.22
N ASP A 230 -6.50 12.09 -15.27
CA ASP A 230 -7.31 12.02 -16.50
C ASP A 230 -6.87 10.89 -17.45
N LYS A 231 -5.63 10.42 -17.32
CA LYS A 231 -5.00 9.46 -18.25
C LYS A 231 -5.19 8.02 -17.82
N LEU A 232 -5.33 7.79 -16.51
CA LEU A 232 -5.51 6.44 -15.97
C LEU A 232 -6.81 5.80 -16.46
N PRO A 233 -6.81 4.50 -16.85
CA PRO A 233 -7.99 3.78 -17.31
C PRO A 233 -9.17 3.91 -16.33
N LYS A 234 -10.38 4.11 -16.87
CA LYS A 234 -11.61 4.27 -16.05
C LYS A 234 -12.20 2.94 -15.62
N ASP A 235 -11.94 1.91 -16.37
CA ASP A 235 -12.47 0.55 -16.24
C ASP A 235 -11.54 -0.41 -15.47
N LYS A 236 -10.42 0.12 -14.96
CA LYS A 236 -9.43 -0.67 -14.18
C LYS A 236 -9.19 -0.05 -12.81
N PRO A 237 -8.84 -0.85 -11.78
CA PRO A 237 -8.42 -0.33 -10.48
C PRO A 237 -7.08 0.41 -10.61
N ARG A 238 -6.93 1.45 -9.79
CA ARG A 238 -5.78 2.36 -9.74
C ARG A 238 -5.14 2.28 -8.37
N TYR A 239 -3.89 1.87 -8.31
CA TYR A 239 -3.18 1.63 -7.06
C TYR A 239 -2.00 2.60 -6.91
N LEU A 240 -1.94 3.34 -5.82
CA LEU A 240 -0.79 4.20 -5.46
C LEU A 240 0.05 3.48 -4.41
N MET A 241 1.25 3.04 -4.81
CA MET A 241 2.11 2.18 -4.02
C MET A 241 2.85 2.97 -2.91
N GLY A 242 2.91 2.39 -1.72
CA GLY A 242 3.71 2.89 -0.60
C GLY A 242 3.27 4.21 0.02
N VAL A 243 2.07 4.71 -0.32
CA VAL A 243 1.51 5.97 0.17
C VAL A 243 0.42 5.71 1.18
N GLY A 244 0.34 6.40 2.20
CA GLY A 244 0.86 6.76 3.23
C GLY A 244 0.20 7.44 4.44
N THR A 245 0.36 8.73 4.59
CA THR A 245 -0.34 9.45 5.63
C THR A 245 -1.84 9.57 5.34
N PRO A 246 -2.70 9.76 6.35
CA PRO A 246 -4.14 9.99 6.12
C PRO A 246 -4.42 11.14 5.14
N GLU A 247 -3.63 12.20 5.21
CA GLU A 247 -3.71 13.35 4.31
C GLU A 247 -3.34 12.98 2.87
N ASP A 248 -2.24 12.21 2.68
CA ASP A 248 -1.83 11.74 1.35
C ASP A 248 -2.90 10.83 0.71
N ILE A 249 -3.55 10.00 1.51
CA ILE A 249 -4.64 9.10 1.05
C ILE A 249 -5.85 9.92 0.61
N VAL A 250 -6.32 10.85 1.46
CA VAL A 250 -7.46 11.71 1.11
C VAL A 250 -7.16 12.50 -0.16
N GLU A 251 -5.94 13.06 -0.27
CA GLU A 251 -5.49 13.78 -1.46
C GLU A 251 -5.49 12.89 -2.70
N ALA A 252 -4.91 11.70 -2.64
CA ALA A 252 -4.83 10.82 -3.80
C ALA A 252 -6.20 10.28 -4.23
N VAL A 253 -7.14 10.07 -3.31
CA VAL A 253 -8.54 9.75 -3.66
C VAL A 253 -9.19 10.89 -4.46
N ARG A 254 -8.90 12.15 -4.15
CA ARG A 254 -9.36 13.32 -4.93
C ARG A 254 -8.92 13.25 -6.40
N TYR A 255 -7.78 12.59 -6.67
CA TYR A 255 -7.25 12.34 -8.02
C TYR A 255 -7.61 10.95 -8.58
N GLY A 256 -8.54 10.25 -7.96
CA GLY A 256 -9.13 9.02 -8.49
C GLY A 256 -8.35 7.74 -8.22
N ILE A 257 -7.54 7.70 -7.17
CA ILE A 257 -6.85 6.47 -6.73
C ILE A 257 -7.80 5.60 -5.90
N ASP A 258 -7.74 4.28 -6.13
CA ASP A 258 -8.63 3.28 -5.54
C ASP A 258 -7.98 2.45 -4.43
N MET A 259 -6.67 2.22 -4.50
CA MET A 259 -5.97 1.29 -3.60
C MET A 259 -4.69 1.90 -3.05
N PHE A 260 -4.37 1.56 -1.80
CA PHE A 260 -3.22 2.09 -1.06
C PHE A 260 -2.63 1.02 -0.17
N ASP A 261 -1.32 1.08 0.02
CA ASP A 261 -0.59 0.38 1.08
C ASP A 261 0.42 1.31 1.73
N CYS A 262 0.72 1.10 2.97
CA CYS A 262 1.87 1.73 3.64
C CYS A 262 2.21 1.04 4.94
N VAL A 263 3.50 1.01 5.27
CA VAL A 263 3.98 0.50 6.57
C VAL A 263 3.77 1.49 7.72
N LEU A 264 3.42 2.77 7.44
CA LEU A 264 3.30 3.82 8.45
C LEU A 264 2.36 3.46 9.60
N PRO A 265 1.14 2.93 9.39
CA PRO A 265 0.24 2.63 10.51
C PRO A 265 0.87 1.70 11.52
N THR A 266 1.51 0.61 11.07
CA THR A 266 2.12 -0.39 11.95
C THR A 266 3.48 0.04 12.47
N ARG A 267 4.31 0.69 11.64
CA ARG A 267 5.63 1.18 12.04
C ARG A 267 5.53 2.28 13.09
N ASN A 268 4.68 3.27 12.84
CA ASN A 268 4.49 4.41 13.73
C ASN A 268 3.88 3.98 15.07
N ALA A 269 2.90 3.05 15.06
CA ALA A 269 2.32 2.50 16.27
C ALA A 269 3.36 1.91 17.23
N ARG A 270 4.28 1.11 16.70
CA ARG A 270 5.36 0.51 17.51
C ARG A 270 6.33 1.55 18.08
N ASN A 271 6.39 2.74 17.48
CA ASN A 271 7.17 3.89 17.94
C ASN A 271 6.35 4.88 18.77
N GLY A 272 5.10 4.55 19.11
CA GLY A 272 4.21 5.36 19.94
C GLY A 272 3.46 6.47 19.22
N GLN A 273 3.51 6.53 17.87
CA GLN A 273 2.73 7.48 17.10
C GLN A 273 1.38 6.87 16.69
N LEU A 274 0.30 7.54 17.11
CA LEU A 274 -1.08 7.12 16.87
C LEU A 274 -1.80 8.13 15.98
N PHE A 275 -2.50 7.61 14.99
CA PHE A 275 -3.34 8.42 14.11
C PHE A 275 -4.72 8.59 14.74
N THR A 276 -5.20 9.83 14.77
CA THR A 276 -6.52 10.18 15.31
C THR A 276 -7.32 11.02 14.33
N SER A 277 -8.60 11.21 14.62
CA SER A 277 -9.47 12.09 13.83
C SER A 277 -8.99 13.55 13.83
N GLU A 278 -8.21 13.96 14.81
CA GLU A 278 -7.69 15.33 15.00
C GLU A 278 -6.21 15.46 14.59
N GLY A 279 -5.58 14.39 14.12
CA GLY A 279 -4.17 14.38 13.69
C GLY A 279 -3.36 13.27 14.36
N VAL A 280 -2.06 13.47 14.47
CA VAL A 280 -1.13 12.47 15.02
C VAL A 280 -0.74 12.85 16.46
N ILE A 281 -0.83 11.90 17.37
CA ILE A 281 -0.32 12.05 18.73
C ILE A 281 0.87 11.12 18.97
N ASN A 282 1.83 11.53 19.80
CA ASN A 282 2.86 10.63 20.30
C ASN A 282 2.51 10.23 21.74
N ILE A 283 2.02 9.01 21.91
CA ILE A 283 1.53 8.52 23.19
C ILE A 283 2.63 8.43 24.27
N ARG A 284 3.91 8.53 23.91
CA ARG A 284 5.04 8.57 24.86
C ARG A 284 5.20 9.94 25.55
N ASN A 285 4.52 10.99 25.09
CA ASN A 285 4.59 12.33 25.67
C ASN A 285 4.13 12.32 27.14
N ALA A 286 4.77 13.17 27.95
CA ALA A 286 4.52 13.24 29.39
C ALA A 286 3.08 13.70 29.73
N GLU A 287 2.45 14.48 28.86
CA GLU A 287 1.07 14.97 29.00
C GLU A 287 0.05 13.83 29.12
N PHE A 288 0.33 12.66 28.50
CA PHE A 288 -0.58 11.52 28.53
C PHE A 288 -0.43 10.63 29.78
N LYS A 289 0.57 10.88 30.63
CA LYS A 289 0.85 10.04 31.82
C LYS A 289 -0.34 9.89 32.76
N ASN A 290 -1.15 10.94 32.90
CA ASN A 290 -2.28 10.96 33.81
C ASN A 290 -3.63 11.13 33.07
N SER A 291 -3.66 10.90 31.74
CA SER A 291 -4.86 11.06 30.95
C SER A 291 -5.70 9.79 30.97
N ASP A 292 -6.90 9.85 31.53
CA ASP A 292 -7.91 8.76 31.50
C ASP A 292 -8.73 8.74 30.21
N GLU A 293 -8.50 9.72 29.33
CA GLU A 293 -9.16 9.84 28.03
C GLU A 293 -8.79 8.68 27.07
N PRO A 294 -9.70 8.30 26.16
CA PRO A 294 -9.38 7.36 25.07
C PRO A 294 -8.37 7.96 24.08
N ILE A 295 -7.76 7.13 23.24
CA ILE A 295 -6.85 7.59 22.17
C ILE A 295 -7.56 8.61 21.29
N ASP A 296 -8.74 8.27 20.81
CA ASP A 296 -9.58 9.10 19.92
C ASP A 296 -11.05 8.91 20.29
N LYS A 297 -11.72 9.99 20.70
CA LYS A 297 -13.14 9.97 21.06
C LYS A 297 -14.07 9.72 19.89
N ASN A 298 -13.59 9.97 18.66
CA ASN A 298 -14.34 9.82 17.43
C ASN A 298 -14.05 8.48 16.72
N CYS A 299 -13.22 7.61 17.32
CA CYS A 299 -12.84 6.33 16.74
C CYS A 299 -13.32 5.19 17.65
N ASP A 300 -14.46 4.62 17.28
CA ASP A 300 -15.15 3.58 18.08
C ASP A 300 -14.54 2.19 17.86
N ASN A 301 -13.39 1.94 18.48
CA ASN A 301 -12.72 0.64 18.45
C ASN A 301 -12.46 0.09 19.86
N LYS A 302 -12.21 -1.22 19.95
CA LYS A 302 -12.02 -1.92 21.21
C LYS A 302 -10.89 -1.36 22.09
N VAL A 303 -9.88 -0.70 21.49
CA VAL A 303 -8.77 -0.10 22.23
C VAL A 303 -9.20 1.22 22.85
N SER A 304 -9.81 2.12 22.05
CA SER A 304 -10.33 3.40 22.57
C SER A 304 -11.43 3.22 23.61
N GLN A 305 -12.23 2.14 23.50
CA GLN A 305 -13.28 1.86 24.50
C GLN A 305 -12.75 1.33 25.84
N LYS A 306 -11.63 0.62 25.84
CA LYS A 306 -11.18 -0.14 27.01
C LYS A 306 -9.94 0.41 27.70
N TYR A 307 -9.13 1.18 27.01
CA TYR A 307 -7.81 1.61 27.48
C TYR A 307 -7.64 3.12 27.42
N SER A 308 -7.16 3.70 28.53
CA SER A 308 -6.85 5.12 28.60
C SER A 308 -5.50 5.44 27.93
N ARG A 309 -5.32 6.71 27.57
CA ARG A 309 -4.01 7.22 27.13
C ARG A 309 -2.91 7.00 28.16
N ALA A 310 -3.23 7.12 29.47
CA ALA A 310 -2.27 6.87 30.55
C ALA A 310 -1.77 5.42 30.55
N TYR A 311 -2.65 4.44 30.37
CA TYR A 311 -2.25 3.04 30.29
C TYR A 311 -1.37 2.76 29.07
N LEU A 312 -1.77 3.24 27.91
CA LEU A 312 -0.98 3.11 26.68
C LEU A 312 0.37 3.84 26.74
N ASN A 313 0.42 5.03 27.37
CA ASN A 313 1.66 5.73 27.66
C ASN A 313 2.59 4.87 28.52
N HIS A 314 2.06 4.26 29.58
CA HIS A 314 2.82 3.36 30.43
C HIS A 314 3.39 2.17 29.64
N LEU A 315 2.55 1.44 28.89
CA LEU A 315 2.99 0.30 28.10
C LEU A 315 4.06 0.66 27.06
N GLN A 316 3.90 1.78 26.37
CA GLN A 316 4.86 2.27 25.37
C GLN A 316 6.18 2.72 25.99
N ARG A 317 6.17 3.29 27.18
CA ARG A 317 7.39 3.72 27.90
C ARG A 317 8.15 2.57 28.53
N THR A 318 7.46 1.50 28.92
CA THR A 318 8.05 0.27 29.45
C THR A 318 8.40 -0.75 28.35
N ASN A 319 8.12 -0.40 27.08
CA ASN A 319 8.34 -1.26 25.91
C ASN A 319 7.60 -2.61 25.99
N GLU A 320 6.42 -2.64 26.60
CA GLU A 320 5.58 -3.83 26.63
C GLU A 320 5.02 -4.15 25.25
N MET A 321 5.06 -5.42 24.86
CA MET A 321 4.53 -5.89 23.56
C MET A 321 3.06 -5.52 23.39
N LEU A 322 2.26 -5.61 24.44
CA LEU A 322 0.84 -5.26 24.42
C LEU A 322 0.63 -3.81 23.98
N GLY A 323 1.51 -2.88 24.39
CA GLY A 323 1.46 -1.48 23.94
C GLY A 323 1.58 -1.33 22.44
N SER A 324 2.52 -2.05 21.82
CA SER A 324 2.69 -2.07 20.37
C SER A 324 1.52 -2.75 19.64
N MET A 325 0.95 -3.81 20.20
CA MET A 325 -0.22 -4.52 19.64
C MET A 325 -1.46 -3.62 19.65
N LEU A 326 -1.79 -3.02 20.79
CA LEU A 326 -2.95 -2.14 20.94
C LEU A 326 -2.82 -0.89 20.05
N ALA A 327 -1.63 -0.30 20.00
CA ALA A 327 -1.33 0.85 19.15
C ALA A 327 -1.48 0.50 17.65
N THR A 328 -0.99 -0.67 17.23
CA THR A 328 -1.12 -1.12 15.83
C THR A 328 -2.58 -1.38 15.48
N TYR A 329 -3.32 -2.06 16.35
CA TYR A 329 -4.74 -2.28 16.15
C TYR A 329 -5.50 -0.97 15.97
N HIS A 330 -5.26 0.02 16.86
CA HIS A 330 -5.90 1.33 16.76
C HIS A 330 -5.59 2.01 15.43
N ASN A 331 -4.32 2.05 15.02
CA ASN A 331 -3.93 2.71 13.77
C ASN A 331 -4.54 2.02 12.54
N ILE A 332 -4.55 0.70 12.47
CA ILE A 332 -5.19 -0.02 11.35
C ILE A 332 -6.69 0.22 11.34
N TYR A 333 -7.36 0.13 12.50
CA TYR A 333 -8.78 0.44 12.59
C TYR A 333 -9.09 1.88 12.13
N TYR A 334 -8.27 2.84 12.54
CA TYR A 334 -8.40 4.23 12.11
C TYR A 334 -8.32 4.36 10.58
N TYR A 335 -7.34 3.70 9.94
CA TYR A 335 -7.21 3.72 8.48
C TYR A 335 -8.41 3.08 7.78
N GLN A 336 -8.90 1.96 8.26
CA GLN A 336 -10.09 1.32 7.69
C GLN A 336 -11.35 2.18 7.89
N SER A 337 -11.48 2.85 9.03
CA SER A 337 -12.58 3.79 9.29
C SER A 337 -12.50 5.02 8.39
N LEU A 338 -11.29 5.54 8.13
CA LEU A 338 -11.06 6.62 7.16
C LEU A 338 -11.53 6.19 5.77
N MET A 339 -11.14 4.99 5.32
CA MET A 339 -11.57 4.46 4.03
C MET A 339 -13.08 4.28 3.95
N GLN A 340 -13.71 3.80 5.02
CA GLN A 340 -15.17 3.68 5.07
C GLN A 340 -15.85 5.06 4.97
N GLY A 341 -15.35 6.05 5.72
CA GLY A 341 -15.88 7.42 5.66
C GLY A 341 -15.75 8.04 4.25
N ILE A 342 -14.63 7.79 3.56
CA ILE A 342 -14.43 8.20 2.17
C ILE A 342 -15.46 7.54 1.26
N ARG A 343 -15.60 6.21 1.32
CA ARG A 343 -16.56 5.46 0.50
C ARG A 343 -18.00 5.93 0.71
N ASP A 344 -18.41 6.13 1.96
CA ASP A 344 -19.75 6.60 2.30
C ASP A 344 -20.00 8.03 1.81
N SER A 345 -19.01 8.89 1.91
CA SER A 345 -19.13 10.27 1.43
C SER A 345 -19.24 10.34 -0.10
N ILE A 346 -18.48 9.53 -0.85
CA ILE A 346 -18.61 9.43 -2.31
C ILE A 346 -20.00 8.89 -2.69
N LYS A 347 -20.43 7.79 -2.05
CA LYS A 347 -21.74 7.18 -2.27
C LYS A 347 -22.91 8.17 -2.10
N ASN A 348 -22.80 9.04 -1.11
CA ASN A 348 -23.85 9.99 -0.75
C ASN A 348 -23.68 11.37 -1.40
N ASN A 349 -22.72 11.55 -2.32
CA ASN A 349 -22.38 12.83 -2.95
C ASN A 349 -21.98 13.93 -1.95
N LEU A 350 -21.28 13.55 -0.89
CA LEU A 350 -20.84 14.41 0.20
C LEU A 350 -19.29 14.48 0.30
N PHE A 351 -18.58 14.02 -0.71
CA PHE A 351 -17.11 13.89 -0.64
C PHE A 351 -16.41 15.24 -0.45
N ALA A 352 -16.84 16.30 -1.13
CA ALA A 352 -16.31 17.64 -0.93
C ALA A 352 -16.46 18.15 0.52
N LYS A 353 -17.61 17.85 1.15
CA LYS A 353 -17.83 18.16 2.58
C LYS A 353 -16.91 17.32 3.47
N PHE A 354 -16.80 16.02 3.19
CA PHE A 354 -15.91 15.12 3.94
C PHE A 354 -14.45 15.63 3.93
N VAL A 355 -13.93 16.04 2.76
CA VAL A 355 -12.58 16.59 2.63
C VAL A 355 -12.42 17.84 3.52
N LYS A 356 -13.35 18.79 3.44
CA LYS A 356 -13.32 20.00 4.28
C LYS A 356 -13.33 19.66 5.77
N ASP A 357 -14.23 18.79 6.20
CA ASP A 357 -14.36 18.37 7.60
C ASP A 357 -13.10 17.64 8.09
N PHE A 358 -12.49 16.81 7.23
CA PHE A 358 -11.25 16.08 7.51
C PHE A 358 -10.08 17.02 7.79
N TYR A 359 -9.87 18.04 6.96
CA TYR A 359 -8.80 19.02 7.14
C TYR A 359 -9.09 19.98 8.31
N ASN A 360 -10.33 20.47 8.46
CA ASN A 360 -10.74 21.34 9.55
C ASN A 360 -10.50 20.70 10.93
N LYS A 361 -10.85 19.41 11.12
CA LYS A 361 -10.60 18.67 12.37
C LYS A 361 -9.11 18.59 12.74
N ARG A 362 -8.23 18.74 11.77
CA ARG A 362 -6.76 18.73 11.94
C ARG A 362 -6.14 20.11 12.03
N ASN A 363 -6.95 21.18 11.99
CA ASN A 363 -6.49 22.55 11.89
C ASN A 363 -5.55 22.78 10.68
N LEU A 364 -5.89 22.18 9.55
CA LEU A 364 -5.16 22.29 8.29
C LEU A 364 -6.05 22.91 7.21
N ASP A 365 -5.42 23.67 6.32
CA ASP A 365 -6.09 24.17 5.12
C ASP A 365 -6.30 23.02 4.12
N VAL A 366 -7.42 23.08 3.40
CA VAL A 366 -7.69 22.13 2.29
C VAL A 366 -6.74 22.48 1.14
N PRO A 367 -5.89 21.54 0.69
CA PRO A 367 -5.04 21.80 -0.47
C PRO A 367 -5.87 22.07 -1.74
N GLU A 368 -5.33 22.90 -2.65
CA GLU A 368 -5.93 23.08 -3.97
C GLU A 368 -6.08 21.73 -4.69
N GLY A 369 -7.16 21.58 -5.47
CA GLY A 369 -7.43 20.36 -6.24
C GLY A 369 -8.92 20.04 -6.36
N PRO A 370 -9.29 18.94 -7.05
CA PRO A 370 -10.67 18.54 -7.25
C PRO A 370 -11.37 18.23 -5.93
N LEU A 371 -12.69 18.51 -5.85
CA LEU A 371 -13.50 18.31 -4.64
C LEU A 371 -14.79 17.54 -4.94
#